data_6a3b16d80d0615c357a81670da2814d9
#
_entry.id   6a3b16d80d0615c357a81670da2814d9
#
_cell.length_a   1.000
_cell.length_b   1.000
_cell.length_c   1.000
_cell.angle_alpha   90.00
_cell.angle_beta   90.00
_cell.angle_gamma   90.00
#
_symmetry.space_group_name_H-M   'P 1'
#
loop_
_entity.id
_entity.type
_entity.pdbx_description
1 polymer ?
#
loop_
_entity_poly.entity_id
_entity_poly.type
_entity_poly.pdbx_seq_one_letter_code
_entity_poly.pdbx_strand_id
1 'polypeptide(L)'
;MIQKNWQELIKPNKLEVTPGMDINRSASIVVEPLERGFANTLGNALRRVLLSSLQGAAVTAVQIDGVLHEFSSIPGVREDVTDIVLNLKSLALRYEGAEARRISLTATGPCEVTAGMIDSGHEVQIIDPDLVICTLDDGTKINMELTVSTGKGYVPAATMRAEDSSIGLIQIDAIYSPVRRVSFRSDNTRVG
;
A
#
# COMPACT_ATOMS: atom_id res chain seq x y z
N MET A 1 36.43 8.50 -26.97
CA MET A 1 36.72 7.74 -25.74
C MET A 1 35.45 7.33 -24.97
N ILE A 2 34.52 8.25 -24.65
CA ILE A 2 33.27 7.94 -23.91
C ILE A 2 32.35 6.97 -24.67
N GLN A 3 32.17 7.13 -25.98
CA GLN A 3 31.35 6.23 -26.79
C GLN A 3 31.89 4.80 -26.83
N LYS A 4 33.21 4.62 -26.81
CA LYS A 4 33.83 3.30 -26.82
C LYS A 4 33.59 2.54 -25.50
N ASN A 5 33.64 3.24 -24.36
CA ASN A 5 33.39 2.67 -23.07
C ASN A 5 31.93 2.18 -22.93
N TRP A 6 30.94 2.88 -23.52
CA TRP A 6 29.55 2.44 -23.55
C TRP A 6 29.32 1.18 -24.41
N GLN A 7 30.06 1.05 -25.50
CA GLN A 7 29.93 -0.12 -26.39
C GLN A 7 30.56 -1.37 -25.79
N GLU A 8 31.65 -1.21 -25.02
CA GLU A 8 32.36 -2.30 -24.35
C GLU A 8 31.76 -2.74 -23.03
N LEU A 9 30.74 -2.00 -22.50
CA LEU A 9 30.09 -2.31 -21.24
C LEU A 9 29.33 -3.66 -21.33
N ILE A 10 29.58 -4.55 -20.37
CA ILE A 10 28.85 -5.81 -20.26
C ILE A 10 27.39 -5.49 -19.89
N LYS A 11 26.49 -5.77 -20.83
CA LYS A 11 25.05 -5.55 -20.68
C LYS A 11 24.37 -6.87 -20.39
N PRO A 12 23.28 -6.84 -19.62
CA PRO A 12 22.51 -8.08 -19.35
C PRO A 12 21.90 -8.61 -20.64
N ASN A 13 22.15 -9.87 -20.90
CA ASN A 13 21.57 -10.59 -22.04
C ASN A 13 20.29 -11.32 -21.65
N LYS A 14 20.13 -11.58 -20.36
CA LYS A 14 19.02 -12.34 -19.80
C LYS A 14 18.38 -11.59 -18.67
N LEU A 15 17.07 -11.45 -18.76
CA LEU A 15 16.20 -11.01 -17.68
C LEU A 15 15.18 -12.10 -17.45
N GLU A 16 15.30 -12.78 -16.34
CA GLU A 16 14.40 -13.87 -15.98
C GLU A 16 13.51 -13.44 -14.82
N VAL A 17 12.21 -13.52 -15.03
CA VAL A 17 11.21 -13.22 -14.00
C VAL A 17 10.55 -14.52 -13.57
N THR A 18 10.77 -14.91 -12.32
CA THR A 18 10.16 -16.08 -11.70
C THR A 18 9.13 -15.60 -10.68
N PRO A 19 7.83 -15.92 -10.87
CA PRO A 19 6.82 -15.61 -9.88
C PRO A 19 7.10 -16.35 -8.57
N GLY A 20 6.74 -15.73 -7.44
CA GLY A 20 6.82 -16.37 -6.12
C GLY A 20 5.65 -17.32 -5.86
N MET A 21 5.44 -17.69 -4.60
CA MET A 21 4.31 -18.55 -4.19
C MET A 21 2.96 -17.95 -4.59
N ASP A 22 2.82 -16.64 -4.47
CA ASP A 22 1.67 -15.89 -4.98
C ASP A 22 2.14 -15.04 -6.16
N ILE A 23 1.67 -15.40 -7.36
CA ILE A 23 2.04 -14.74 -8.62
C ILE A 23 1.69 -13.25 -8.65
N ASN A 24 0.67 -12.85 -7.88
CA ASN A 24 0.21 -11.47 -7.84
C ASN A 24 0.93 -10.64 -6.76
N ARG A 25 1.66 -11.29 -5.83
CA ARG A 25 2.25 -10.63 -4.67
C ARG A 25 3.77 -10.68 -4.62
N SER A 26 4.40 -11.61 -5.32
CA SER A 26 5.86 -11.73 -5.28
C SER A 26 6.47 -12.23 -6.57
N ALA A 27 7.65 -11.72 -6.90
CA ALA A 27 8.46 -12.19 -8.02
C ALA A 27 9.95 -12.08 -7.69
N SER A 28 10.73 -12.98 -8.25
CA SER A 28 12.19 -12.94 -8.26
C SER A 28 12.66 -12.59 -9.67
N ILE A 29 13.57 -11.63 -9.77
CA ILE A 29 14.11 -11.16 -11.04
C ILE A 29 15.61 -11.40 -11.05
N VAL A 30 16.10 -12.18 -12.02
CA VAL A 30 17.53 -12.41 -12.23
C VAL A 30 17.97 -11.60 -13.44
N VAL A 31 19.03 -10.84 -13.26
CA VAL A 31 19.63 -9.98 -14.28
C VAL A 31 21.10 -10.36 -14.44
N GLU A 32 21.45 -10.94 -15.57
CA GLU A 32 22.82 -11.42 -15.85
C GLU A 32 23.18 -11.38 -17.35
N PRO A 33 24.48 -11.24 -17.70
CA PRO A 33 25.57 -10.79 -16.83
C PRO A 33 25.54 -9.28 -16.60
N LEU A 34 26.26 -8.80 -15.59
CA LEU A 34 26.44 -7.37 -15.33
C LEU A 34 27.94 -7.06 -15.20
N GLU A 35 28.32 -5.85 -15.56
CA GLU A 35 29.65 -5.32 -15.33
C GLU A 35 30.01 -5.36 -13.85
N ARG A 36 31.28 -5.59 -13.54
CA ARG A 36 31.76 -5.68 -12.15
C ARG A 36 31.41 -4.43 -11.35
N GLY A 37 30.77 -4.62 -10.21
CA GLY A 37 30.30 -3.54 -9.31
C GLY A 37 28.92 -2.98 -9.65
N PHE A 38 28.38 -3.19 -10.85
CA PHE A 38 27.08 -2.67 -11.25
C PHE A 38 25.90 -3.32 -10.52
N ALA A 39 26.04 -4.56 -10.10
CA ALA A 39 24.96 -5.28 -9.41
C ALA A 39 24.52 -4.56 -8.14
N ASN A 40 25.45 -4.07 -7.31
CA ASN A 40 25.13 -3.32 -6.10
C ASN A 40 24.54 -1.95 -6.41
N THR A 41 25.08 -1.25 -7.40
CA THR A 41 24.55 0.07 -7.80
C THR A 41 23.14 -0.05 -8.34
N LEU A 42 22.91 -1.00 -9.24
CA LEU A 42 21.59 -1.26 -9.83
C LEU A 42 20.59 -1.76 -8.79
N GLY A 43 21.00 -2.71 -7.95
CA GLY A 43 20.15 -3.26 -6.88
C GLY A 43 19.69 -2.19 -5.88
N ASN A 44 20.59 -1.31 -5.44
CA ASN A 44 20.24 -0.20 -4.56
C ASN A 44 19.35 0.83 -5.26
N ALA A 45 19.64 1.18 -6.51
CA ALA A 45 18.83 2.12 -7.28
C ALA A 45 17.40 1.57 -7.49
N LEU A 46 17.26 0.32 -7.94
CA LEU A 46 15.97 -0.32 -8.15
C LEU A 46 15.18 -0.46 -6.85
N ARG A 47 15.83 -0.85 -5.76
CA ARG A 47 15.20 -0.91 -4.44
C ARG A 47 14.59 0.43 -4.05
N ARG A 48 15.34 1.52 -4.21
CA ARG A 48 14.84 2.87 -3.88
C ARG A 48 13.68 3.28 -4.77
N VAL A 49 13.77 3.07 -6.07
CA VAL A 49 12.71 3.40 -7.03
C VAL A 49 11.43 2.61 -6.72
N LEU A 50 11.55 1.30 -6.50
CA LEU A 50 10.40 0.43 -6.21
C LEU A 50 9.68 0.81 -4.90
N LEU A 51 10.42 1.24 -3.88
CA LEU A 51 9.83 1.57 -2.58
C LEU A 51 9.30 3.01 -2.49
N SER A 52 9.81 3.96 -3.28
CA SER A 52 9.52 5.38 -3.11
C SER A 52 8.89 6.08 -4.31
N SER A 53 9.00 5.51 -5.51
CA SER A 53 8.66 6.25 -6.74
C SER A 53 7.45 5.71 -7.49
N LEU A 54 6.98 4.51 -7.14
CA LEU A 54 5.78 3.95 -7.75
C LEU A 54 4.53 4.64 -7.19
N GLN A 55 3.61 4.94 -8.09
CA GLN A 55 2.31 5.48 -7.73
C GLN A 55 1.38 4.37 -7.26
N GLY A 56 0.58 4.67 -6.25
CA GLY A 56 -0.46 3.79 -5.75
C GLY A 56 -1.59 4.57 -5.10
N ALA A 57 -2.54 3.87 -4.53
CA ALA A 57 -3.65 4.43 -3.78
C ALA A 57 -3.60 3.98 -2.32
N ALA A 58 -4.09 4.83 -1.42
CA ALA A 58 -4.17 4.52 0.00
C ALA A 58 -5.36 5.22 0.65
N VAL A 59 -5.83 4.67 1.76
CA VAL A 59 -6.76 5.37 2.66
C VAL A 59 -5.96 6.42 3.43
N THR A 60 -6.38 7.68 3.34
CA THR A 60 -5.69 8.83 3.96
C THR A 60 -6.41 9.36 5.18
N ALA A 61 -7.72 9.10 5.28
CA ALA A 61 -8.51 9.49 6.44
C ALA A 61 -9.71 8.55 6.61
N VAL A 62 -10.19 8.45 7.84
CA VAL A 62 -11.44 7.77 8.19
C VAL A 62 -12.25 8.64 9.13
N GLN A 63 -13.55 8.63 8.94
CA GLN A 63 -14.53 9.17 9.88
C GLN A 63 -15.47 8.05 10.27
N ILE A 64 -15.59 7.79 11.57
CA ILE A 64 -16.44 6.73 12.13
C ILE A 64 -17.51 7.39 12.97
N ASP A 65 -18.76 7.02 12.77
CA ASP A 65 -19.88 7.58 13.54
C ASP A 65 -19.68 7.34 15.03
N GLY A 66 -19.81 8.41 15.82
CA GLY A 66 -19.66 8.37 17.29
C GLY A 66 -18.21 8.37 17.79
N VAL A 67 -17.21 8.43 16.89
CA VAL A 67 -15.79 8.46 17.25
C VAL A 67 -15.21 9.85 16.98
N LEU A 68 -14.50 10.39 17.97
CA LEU A 68 -13.88 11.72 17.87
C LEU A 68 -12.37 11.69 17.68
N HIS A 69 -11.72 10.61 18.10
CA HIS A 69 -10.27 10.44 18.00
C HIS A 69 -9.86 8.97 17.99
N GLU A 70 -8.64 8.70 17.54
CA GLU A 70 -8.08 7.37 17.33
C GLU A 70 -7.91 6.51 18.61
N PHE A 71 -7.91 7.12 19.77
CA PHE A 71 -7.76 6.41 21.06
C PHE A 71 -9.11 6.05 21.71
N SER A 72 -10.17 6.05 20.92
CA SER A 72 -11.51 5.65 21.39
C SER A 72 -11.73 4.15 21.23
N SER A 73 -12.67 3.61 22.03
CA SER A 73 -13.26 2.30 21.81
C SER A 73 -14.72 2.46 21.39
N ILE A 74 -15.21 1.54 20.58
CA ILE A 74 -16.60 1.53 20.09
C ILE A 74 -17.33 0.41 20.81
N PRO A 75 -18.42 0.69 21.54
CA PRO A 75 -19.20 -0.36 22.22
C PRO A 75 -19.70 -1.42 21.23
N GLY A 76 -19.45 -2.70 21.52
CA GLY A 76 -19.83 -3.82 20.67
C GLY A 76 -18.90 -4.07 19.48
N VAL A 77 -17.78 -3.38 19.39
CA VAL A 77 -16.68 -3.67 18.46
C VAL A 77 -15.51 -4.23 19.25
N ARG A 78 -14.95 -5.34 18.79
CA ARG A 78 -13.88 -6.05 19.50
C ARG A 78 -12.57 -5.27 19.44
N GLU A 79 -12.25 -4.73 18.27
CA GLU A 79 -11.05 -3.94 17.99
C GLU A 79 -11.25 -2.50 18.45
N ASP A 80 -10.18 -1.89 18.99
CA ASP A 80 -10.19 -0.46 19.24
C ASP A 80 -10.03 0.33 17.93
N VAL A 81 -10.30 1.64 17.94
CA VAL A 81 -10.21 2.51 16.76
C VAL A 81 -8.77 2.52 16.19
N THR A 82 -7.76 2.42 17.06
CA THR A 82 -6.35 2.30 16.63
C THR A 82 -6.12 1.06 15.78
N ASP A 83 -6.66 -0.09 16.19
CA ASP A 83 -6.54 -1.34 15.43
C ASP A 83 -7.28 -1.26 14.09
N ILE A 84 -8.48 -0.65 14.10
CA ILE A 84 -9.24 -0.39 12.86
C ILE A 84 -8.40 0.48 11.90
N VAL A 85 -7.78 1.54 12.39
CA VAL A 85 -6.92 2.42 11.59
C VAL A 85 -5.71 1.66 11.03
N LEU A 86 -5.09 0.77 11.81
CA LEU A 86 -3.98 -0.06 11.35
C LEU A 86 -4.41 -1.06 10.27
N ASN A 87 -5.61 -1.65 10.40
CA ASN A 87 -6.18 -2.52 9.39
C ASN A 87 -6.48 -1.76 8.10
N LEU A 88 -7.08 -0.57 8.19
CA LEU A 88 -7.32 0.31 7.04
C LEU A 88 -6.04 0.77 6.36
N LYS A 89 -4.98 1.06 7.13
CA LYS A 89 -3.64 1.39 6.60
C LYS A 89 -3.03 0.25 5.78
N SER A 90 -3.38 -1.00 6.08
CA SER A 90 -2.90 -2.18 5.36
C SER A 90 -3.73 -2.51 4.12
N LEU A 91 -4.87 -1.86 3.91
CA LEU A 91 -5.81 -2.13 2.83
C LEU A 91 -5.16 -1.86 1.46
N ALA A 92 -5.19 -2.87 0.60
CA ALA A 92 -4.70 -2.76 -0.76
C ALA A 92 -5.81 -2.28 -1.70
N LEU A 93 -5.58 -1.13 -2.32
CA LEU A 93 -6.53 -0.45 -3.20
C LEU A 93 -5.92 -0.16 -4.56
N ARG A 94 -6.77 -0.11 -5.58
CA ARG A 94 -6.45 0.48 -6.87
C ARG A 94 -7.42 1.62 -7.16
N TYR A 95 -6.87 2.79 -7.39
CA TYR A 95 -7.60 4.00 -7.74
C TYR A 95 -6.72 4.84 -8.66
N GLU A 96 -7.27 5.36 -9.74
CA GLU A 96 -6.51 6.10 -10.74
C GLU A 96 -6.97 7.57 -10.87
N GLY A 97 -7.90 8.01 -10.01
CA GLY A 97 -8.38 9.39 -9.98
C GLY A 97 -7.33 10.37 -9.47
N ALA A 98 -7.41 11.62 -9.94
CA ALA A 98 -6.52 12.70 -9.50
C ALA A 98 -6.96 13.33 -8.16
N GLU A 99 -8.25 13.30 -7.87
CA GLU A 99 -8.84 13.89 -6.66
C GLU A 99 -9.09 12.83 -5.59
N ALA A 100 -9.15 13.25 -4.32
CA ALA A 100 -9.52 12.36 -3.24
C ALA A 100 -10.97 11.89 -3.39
N ARG A 101 -11.21 10.58 -3.21
CA ARG A 101 -12.54 9.96 -3.30
C ARG A 101 -12.99 9.47 -1.94
N ARG A 102 -14.26 9.70 -1.63
CA ARG A 102 -14.91 9.15 -0.44
C ARG A 102 -15.64 7.87 -0.79
N ILE A 103 -15.45 6.87 0.03
CA ILE A 103 -16.11 5.57 -0.02
C ILE A 103 -16.68 5.26 1.35
N SER A 104 -17.75 4.48 1.42
CA SER A 104 -18.43 4.20 2.68
C SER A 104 -18.42 2.72 3.02
N LEU A 105 -18.49 2.43 4.32
CA LEU A 105 -18.69 1.09 4.83
C LEU A 105 -19.75 1.14 5.92
N THR A 106 -20.77 0.31 5.75
CA THR A 106 -21.83 0.13 6.76
C THR A 106 -22.03 -1.35 7.00
N ALA A 107 -22.00 -1.75 8.27
CA ALA A 107 -22.22 -3.14 8.65
C ALA A 107 -23.04 -3.23 9.94
N THR A 108 -23.75 -4.35 10.09
CA THR A 108 -24.52 -4.67 11.29
C THR A 108 -24.15 -6.06 11.76
N GLY A 109 -23.73 -6.18 13.02
CA GLY A 109 -23.35 -7.45 13.64
C GLY A 109 -24.51 -8.41 13.92
N PRO A 110 -24.19 -9.65 14.27
CA PRO A 110 -22.83 -10.14 14.53
C PRO A 110 -22.10 -10.53 13.22
N CYS A 111 -20.96 -9.97 12.95
CA CYS A 111 -20.14 -10.33 11.77
C CYS A 111 -18.70 -9.84 11.88
N GLU A 112 -17.82 -10.46 11.10
CA GLU A 112 -16.52 -9.88 10.75
C GLU A 112 -16.74 -8.90 9.59
N VAL A 113 -16.32 -7.65 9.80
CA VAL A 113 -16.39 -6.60 8.78
C VAL A 113 -15.17 -6.70 7.92
N THR A 114 -15.36 -7.07 6.67
CA THR A 114 -14.26 -7.23 5.70
C THR A 114 -14.19 -6.08 4.71
N ALA A 115 -13.04 -5.92 4.08
CA ALA A 115 -12.84 -4.91 3.04
C ALA A 115 -13.80 -5.06 1.86
N GLY A 116 -14.28 -6.27 1.57
CA GLY A 116 -15.28 -6.53 0.54
C GLY A 116 -16.66 -5.91 0.81
N MET A 117 -16.93 -5.49 2.06
CA MET A 117 -18.18 -4.80 2.43
C MET A 117 -18.13 -3.29 2.16
N ILE A 118 -16.98 -2.76 1.74
CA ILE A 118 -16.84 -1.35 1.41
C ILE A 118 -17.59 -1.06 0.11
N ASP A 119 -18.48 -0.10 0.14
CA ASP A 119 -19.09 0.47 -1.08
C ASP A 119 -18.08 1.40 -1.74
N SER A 120 -17.27 0.83 -2.59
CA SER A 120 -16.18 1.52 -3.29
C SER A 120 -16.60 2.18 -4.61
N GLY A 121 -17.85 1.94 -5.05
CA GLY A 121 -18.31 2.39 -6.37
C GLY A 121 -17.53 1.74 -7.51
N HIS A 122 -17.51 2.40 -8.67
CA HIS A 122 -16.84 1.86 -9.87
C HIS A 122 -15.39 2.32 -10.03
N GLU A 123 -14.95 3.33 -9.27
CA GLU A 123 -13.65 3.98 -9.46
C GLU A 123 -12.56 3.41 -8.56
N VAL A 124 -12.92 2.89 -7.39
CA VAL A 124 -11.98 2.30 -6.43
C VAL A 124 -12.15 0.79 -6.43
N GLN A 125 -11.07 0.07 -6.68
CA GLN A 125 -11.04 -1.38 -6.64
C GLN A 125 -10.36 -1.87 -5.35
N ILE A 126 -11.05 -2.69 -4.58
CA ILE A 126 -10.47 -3.40 -3.43
C ILE A 126 -9.72 -4.63 -3.96
N ILE A 127 -8.44 -4.74 -3.65
CA ILE A 127 -7.58 -5.84 -4.13
C ILE A 127 -7.68 -7.06 -3.20
N ASP A 128 -7.84 -6.83 -1.90
CA ASP A 128 -7.93 -7.87 -0.87
C ASP A 128 -9.28 -7.76 -0.13
N PRO A 129 -10.36 -8.31 -0.69
CA PRO A 129 -11.69 -8.18 -0.10
C PRO A 129 -11.86 -8.94 1.22
N ASP A 130 -11.01 -9.95 1.48
CA ASP A 130 -11.08 -10.79 2.67
C ASP A 130 -10.35 -10.19 3.88
N LEU A 131 -9.70 -9.03 3.72
CA LEU A 131 -9.04 -8.33 4.82
C LEU A 131 -10.08 -7.94 5.87
N VAL A 132 -9.93 -8.46 7.09
CA VAL A 132 -10.79 -8.11 8.23
C VAL A 132 -10.41 -6.73 8.75
N ILE A 133 -11.39 -5.84 8.85
CA ILE A 133 -11.23 -4.48 9.39
C ILE A 133 -11.55 -4.45 10.87
N CYS A 134 -12.70 -5.03 11.26
CA CYS A 134 -13.12 -5.17 12.65
C CYS A 134 -14.17 -6.26 12.80
N THR A 135 -14.49 -6.61 14.04
CA THR A 135 -15.50 -7.62 14.40
C THR A 135 -16.60 -6.98 15.23
N LEU A 136 -17.84 -7.17 14.82
CA LEU A 136 -19.02 -6.62 15.48
C LEU A 136 -19.73 -7.68 16.31
N ASP A 137 -20.15 -7.30 17.52
CA ASP A 137 -21.04 -8.07 18.36
C ASP A 137 -22.51 -7.96 17.88
N ASP A 138 -23.38 -8.80 18.43
CA ASP A 138 -24.79 -8.83 18.07
C ASP A 138 -25.46 -7.47 18.28
N GLY A 139 -26.24 -7.03 17.27
CA GLY A 139 -26.97 -5.76 17.28
C GLY A 139 -26.11 -4.50 17.12
N THR A 140 -24.79 -4.63 17.07
CA THR A 140 -23.89 -3.49 16.87
C THR A 140 -23.89 -3.05 15.41
N LYS A 141 -23.97 -1.73 15.22
CA LYS A 141 -23.85 -1.12 13.88
C LYS A 141 -22.61 -0.26 13.82
N ILE A 142 -21.90 -0.35 12.72
CA ILE A 142 -20.78 0.56 12.40
C ILE A 142 -21.06 1.24 11.07
N ASN A 143 -20.77 2.53 11.02
CA ASN A 143 -20.79 3.32 9.79
C ASN A 143 -19.51 4.14 9.74
N MET A 144 -18.77 4.01 8.63
CA MET A 144 -17.54 4.76 8.44
C MET A 144 -17.42 5.26 7.00
N GLU A 145 -16.85 6.44 6.87
CA GLU A 145 -16.48 7.06 5.60
C GLU A 145 -14.96 7.08 5.48
N LEU A 146 -14.45 6.53 4.38
CA LEU A 146 -13.03 6.43 4.11
C LEU A 146 -12.67 7.41 2.98
N THR A 147 -11.59 8.16 3.14
CA THR A 147 -11.04 8.99 2.07
C THR A 147 -9.88 8.27 1.44
N VAL A 148 -9.95 8.04 0.13
CA VAL A 148 -8.91 7.41 -0.68
C VAL A 148 -8.26 8.44 -1.58
N SER A 149 -6.95 8.43 -1.68
CA SER A 149 -6.22 9.28 -2.62
C SER A 149 -5.08 8.52 -3.29
N THR A 150 -4.51 9.11 -4.33
CA THR A 150 -3.35 8.60 -5.06
C THR A 150 -2.11 9.39 -4.67
N GLY A 151 -0.96 8.72 -4.66
CA GLY A 151 0.31 9.36 -4.33
C GLY A 151 1.50 8.43 -4.56
N LYS A 152 2.65 8.78 -3.99
CA LYS A 152 3.89 8.02 -4.09
C LYS A 152 4.55 7.89 -2.72
N GLY A 153 5.15 6.73 -2.49
CA GLY A 153 5.93 6.47 -1.28
C GLY A 153 5.08 6.48 -0.01
N TYR A 154 5.57 7.14 1.03
CA TYR A 154 4.94 7.25 2.34
C TYR A 154 4.71 8.72 2.68
N VAL A 155 3.49 9.04 3.11
CA VAL A 155 3.11 10.40 3.54
C VAL A 155 2.52 10.31 4.96
N PRO A 156 3.18 10.94 5.95
CA PRO A 156 2.67 10.96 7.33
C PRO A 156 1.34 11.71 7.44
N ALA A 157 0.45 11.25 8.31
CA ALA A 157 -0.83 11.89 8.62
C ALA A 157 -0.68 13.37 9.03
N ALA A 158 0.38 13.67 9.81
CA ALA A 158 0.66 15.03 10.27
C ALA A 158 0.88 16.06 9.13
N THR A 159 1.37 15.60 7.97
CA THR A 159 1.59 16.46 6.79
C THR A 159 0.31 16.69 5.97
N MET A 160 -0.70 15.85 6.17
CA MET A 160 -1.98 15.92 5.46
C MET A 160 -3.05 16.68 6.25
N ARG A 161 -2.76 17.04 7.49
CA ARG A 161 -3.71 17.71 8.37
C ARG A 161 -3.96 19.15 7.90
N ALA A 162 -5.13 19.41 7.33
CA ALA A 162 -5.58 20.75 7.05
C ALA A 162 -5.99 21.45 8.37
N GLU A 163 -5.77 22.76 8.46
CA GLU A 163 -6.16 23.57 9.64
C GLU A 163 -7.68 23.51 9.90
N ASP A 164 -8.48 23.29 8.85
CA ASP A 164 -9.94 23.18 8.89
C ASP A 164 -10.46 21.73 8.85
N SER A 165 -9.71 20.76 9.39
CA SER A 165 -10.18 19.37 9.43
C SER A 165 -11.48 19.26 10.24
N SER A 166 -12.48 18.57 9.71
CA SER A 166 -13.75 18.32 10.41
C SER A 166 -13.51 17.55 11.71
N ILE A 167 -14.32 17.85 12.73
CA ILE A 167 -14.28 17.13 14.02
C ILE A 167 -14.59 15.65 13.77
N GLY A 168 -13.79 14.75 14.34
CA GLY A 168 -13.95 13.31 14.19
C GLY A 168 -13.30 12.71 12.94
N LEU A 169 -12.66 13.53 12.08
CA LEU A 169 -11.87 13.02 10.98
C LEU A 169 -10.49 12.55 11.48
N ILE A 170 -10.24 11.26 11.40
CA ILE A 170 -8.97 10.63 11.80
C ILE A 170 -8.08 10.52 10.55
N GLN A 171 -6.96 11.23 10.55
CA GLN A 171 -5.97 11.13 9.48
C GLN A 171 -5.13 9.86 9.63
N ILE A 172 -4.88 9.19 8.52
CA ILE A 172 -4.13 7.94 8.46
C ILE A 172 -2.86 8.16 7.65
N ASP A 173 -1.72 7.66 8.15
CA ASP A 173 -0.49 7.66 7.34
C ASP A 173 -0.69 6.89 6.04
N ALA A 174 -0.45 7.52 4.92
CA ALA A 174 -0.64 6.92 3.62
C ALA A 174 0.60 6.17 3.15
N ILE A 175 0.46 4.87 2.90
CA ILE A 175 1.47 4.04 2.24
C ILE A 175 1.01 3.81 0.82
N TYR A 176 1.42 4.69 -0.10
CA TYR A 176 1.01 4.62 -1.50
C TYR A 176 1.77 3.56 -2.30
N SER A 177 3.00 3.22 -1.86
CA SER A 177 3.80 2.24 -2.59
C SER A 177 3.11 0.87 -2.63
N PRO A 178 2.85 0.31 -3.82
CA PRO A 178 2.32 -1.05 -3.94
C PRO A 178 3.35 -2.10 -3.54
N VAL A 179 4.64 -1.75 -3.54
CA VAL A 179 5.74 -2.64 -3.18
C VAL A 179 6.09 -2.44 -1.71
N ARG A 180 5.90 -3.48 -0.91
CA ARG A 180 6.14 -3.44 0.55
C ARG A 180 7.56 -3.84 0.93
N ARG A 181 8.19 -4.74 0.15
CA ARG A 181 9.52 -5.28 0.45
C ARG A 181 10.32 -5.51 -0.82
N VAL A 182 11.55 -5.06 -0.83
CA VAL A 182 12.54 -5.34 -1.87
C VAL A 182 13.82 -5.83 -1.22
N SER A 183 14.32 -6.95 -1.66
CA SER A 183 15.64 -7.47 -1.31
C SER A 183 16.39 -7.81 -2.58
N PHE A 184 17.70 -7.63 -2.59
CA PHE A 184 18.55 -8.08 -3.68
C PHE A 184 19.83 -8.68 -3.13
N ARG A 185 20.46 -9.54 -3.91
CA ARG A 185 21.81 -10.06 -3.68
C ARG A 185 22.62 -9.99 -4.96
N SER A 186 23.91 -9.94 -4.82
CA SER A 186 24.86 -9.95 -5.91
C SER A 186 25.70 -11.21 -5.81
N ASP A 187 25.68 -12.03 -6.83
CA ASP A 187 26.47 -13.25 -6.93
C ASP A 187 27.53 -13.09 -8.04
N ASN A 188 28.67 -13.71 -7.88
CA ASN A 188 29.69 -13.72 -8.94
C ASN A 188 29.28 -14.70 -10.04
N THR A 189 29.31 -14.24 -11.27
CA THR A 189 29.11 -15.10 -12.44
C THR A 189 30.39 -15.18 -13.26
N ARG A 190 30.60 -16.31 -13.92
CA ARG A 190 31.74 -16.50 -14.81
C ARG A 190 31.29 -16.15 -16.22
N VAL A 191 31.91 -15.12 -16.78
CA VAL A 191 31.75 -14.73 -18.17
C VAL A 191 32.98 -15.24 -18.89
N GLY A 192 32.81 -16.27 -19.69
CA GLY A 192 33.91 -16.87 -20.41
C GLY A 192 33.51 -17.41 -21.76
#